data_8206640c217e2235ed99b9b4e69f399f
#
_entry.id   8206640c217e2235ed99b9b4e69f399f
#
_cell.length_a   1.000
_cell.length_b   1.000
_cell.length_c   1.000
_cell.angle_alpha   90.00
_cell.angle_beta   90.00
_cell.angle_gamma   90.00
#
_symmetry.space_group_name_H-M   'P 1'
#
loop_
_entity.id
_entity.type
_entity.pdbx_description
1 polymer ?
#
loop_
_entity_poly.entity_id
_entity_poly.type
_entity_poly.pdbx_seq_one_letter_code
_entity_poly.pdbx_strand_id
1 'polypeptide(L)'
;DLAPIVDMSTSASTSATVDKSVEPKPYEPSAASKMAERRYDLMQGLRDEVRLLRGMVEELKYELQQVKQRQLDDYLDIDRRLGSQALDENSADFGSLAAEPLNGGPLAQEGIDGSIDGGATDFSSAVDEGTVKTDYETASNKLLKGRDIEGAAIALKLHLEKYPTSAYTANAHYWLGEIYLLQRQDELARQSFTTIVEQHPNHPKVMDSNFKLGKIYFQLGQNNLARGFLEKAAASSGGVASKAQSYLDKNF
;
A
#
# COMPACT_ATOMS: atom_id res chain seq x y z
N ASP A 1 62.53 -26.34 35.65
CA ASP A 1 63.81 -26.30 34.96
C ASP A 1 63.82 -25.17 33.97
N LEU A 2 64.47 -24.07 34.40
CA LEU A 2 64.67 -22.86 33.62
C LEU A 2 66.03 -22.93 32.94
N ALA A 3 66.08 -22.79 31.64
CA ALA A 3 67.31 -22.72 30.86
C ALA A 3 67.96 -21.32 30.96
N PRO A 4 69.27 -21.19 31.03
CA PRO A 4 69.90 -19.91 31.27
C PRO A 4 70.04 -19.04 30.00
N ILE A 5 69.92 -17.75 30.22
CA ILE A 5 70.16 -16.68 29.27
C ILE A 5 71.67 -16.56 29.06
N VAL A 6 72.14 -16.74 27.82
CA VAL A 6 73.53 -16.48 27.44
C VAL A 6 73.63 -15.07 26.91
N ASP A 7 74.32 -14.23 27.69
CA ASP A 7 74.80 -12.91 27.32
C ASP A 7 76.05 -13.06 26.44
N MET A 8 75.98 -12.59 25.19
CA MET A 8 77.17 -12.48 24.32
C MET A 8 77.37 -11.01 23.91
N SER A 9 77.92 -10.27 24.84
CA SER A 9 78.60 -9.03 24.52
C SER A 9 80.01 -9.37 23.99
N THR A 10 80.20 -9.29 22.68
CA THR A 10 81.53 -9.25 22.10
C THR A 10 81.67 -8.01 21.20
N SER A 11 82.28 -7.00 21.71
CA SER A 11 82.81 -5.82 21.02
C SER A 11 83.88 -6.24 19.99
N ALA A 12 83.58 -6.05 18.70
CA ALA A 12 84.61 -5.99 17.67
C ALA A 12 84.47 -4.63 16.97
N SER A 13 85.36 -3.75 17.34
CA SER A 13 85.64 -2.51 16.60
C SER A 13 86.26 -2.87 15.25
N THR A 14 85.49 -2.67 14.19
CA THR A 14 86.05 -2.59 12.84
C THR A 14 85.65 -1.24 12.28
N SER A 15 86.62 -0.34 12.21
CA SER A 15 86.53 0.92 11.53
C SER A 15 86.38 0.70 10.05
N ALA A 16 85.13 0.75 9.57
CA ALA A 16 84.83 0.80 8.13
C ALA A 16 84.67 2.28 7.75
N THR A 17 85.54 2.73 6.88
CA THR A 17 85.46 4.02 6.19
C THR A 17 84.08 4.19 5.55
N VAL A 18 83.31 5.16 6.01
CA VAL A 18 82.03 5.53 5.41
C VAL A 18 82.36 6.26 4.12
N ASP A 19 82.10 5.58 2.99
CA ASP A 19 82.01 6.21 1.68
C ASP A 19 80.76 7.05 1.58
N LYS A 20 80.93 8.35 1.60
CA LYS A 20 79.89 9.38 1.64
C LYS A 20 79.41 9.77 0.27
N SER A 21 79.00 8.83 -0.58
CA SER A 21 78.53 9.19 -1.92
C SER A 21 77.46 8.28 -2.51
N VAL A 22 76.54 7.74 -1.67
CA VAL A 22 75.34 7.15 -2.22
C VAL A 22 74.13 7.91 -1.66
N GLU A 23 73.69 8.91 -2.43
CA GLU A 23 72.38 9.50 -2.22
C GLU A 23 71.31 8.38 -2.33
N PRO A 24 70.36 8.25 -1.36
CA PRO A 24 69.29 7.27 -1.49
C PRO A 24 68.42 7.62 -2.68
N LYS A 25 68.46 6.77 -3.70
CA LYS A 25 67.52 6.87 -4.79
C LYS A 25 66.11 6.96 -4.24
N PRO A 26 65.26 7.90 -4.77
CA PRO A 26 63.89 8.00 -4.35
C PRO A 26 63.19 6.66 -4.56
N TYR A 27 62.49 6.18 -3.51
CA TYR A 27 61.71 4.95 -3.61
C TYR A 27 60.64 5.07 -4.69
N GLU A 28 60.84 4.42 -5.81
CA GLU A 28 59.78 4.30 -6.83
C GLU A 28 58.93 3.11 -6.48
N PRO A 29 57.61 3.31 -6.17
CA PRO A 29 56.70 2.22 -5.85
C PRO A 29 56.62 1.25 -7.02
N SER A 30 56.75 -0.01 -6.73
CA SER A 30 56.69 -1.12 -7.74
C SER A 30 55.35 -1.12 -8.48
N ALA A 31 55.33 -1.63 -9.71
CA ALA A 31 54.07 -1.75 -10.49
C ALA A 31 52.95 -2.49 -9.72
N ALA A 32 53.32 -3.45 -8.87
CA ALA A 32 52.38 -4.16 -8.01
C ALA A 32 51.79 -3.26 -6.90
N SER A 33 52.60 -2.35 -6.32
CA SER A 33 52.12 -1.39 -5.33
C SER A 33 51.14 -0.39 -5.96
N LYS A 34 51.45 0.15 -7.14
CA LYS A 34 50.54 1.03 -7.88
C LYS A 34 49.21 0.37 -8.26
N MET A 35 49.23 -0.92 -8.60
CA MET A 35 48.00 -1.69 -8.86
C MET A 35 47.21 -1.97 -7.56
N ALA A 36 47.85 -2.16 -6.43
CA ALA A 36 47.18 -2.33 -5.14
C ALA A 36 46.49 -1.03 -4.69
N GLU A 37 47.14 0.12 -4.86
CA GLU A 37 46.57 1.45 -4.59
C GLU A 37 45.33 1.69 -5.47
N ARG A 38 45.43 1.48 -6.78
CA ARG A 38 44.29 1.65 -7.68
C ARG A 38 43.10 0.77 -7.32
N ARG A 39 43.35 -0.50 -6.89
CA ARG A 39 42.27 -1.40 -6.43
C ARG A 39 41.68 -0.92 -5.12
N TYR A 40 42.48 -0.37 -4.22
CA TYR A 40 41.99 0.18 -2.96
C TYR A 40 41.14 1.42 -3.23
N ASP A 41 41.59 2.35 -4.08
CA ASP A 41 40.83 3.54 -4.44
C ASP A 41 39.49 3.17 -5.15
N LEU A 42 39.51 2.18 -6.03
CA LEU A 42 38.30 1.67 -6.68
C LEU A 42 37.32 1.06 -5.65
N MET A 43 37.84 0.28 -4.69
CA MET A 43 37.01 -0.29 -3.62
C MET A 43 36.46 0.76 -2.68
N GLN A 44 37.19 1.82 -2.40
CA GLN A 44 36.70 2.97 -1.62
C GLN A 44 35.59 3.70 -2.40
N GLY A 45 35.80 4.01 -3.67
CA GLY A 45 34.81 4.62 -4.53
C GLY A 45 33.51 3.81 -4.59
N LEU A 46 33.60 2.50 -4.77
CA LEU A 46 32.41 1.60 -4.74
C LEU A 46 31.70 1.58 -3.37
N ARG A 47 32.45 1.66 -2.26
CA ARG A 47 31.85 1.74 -0.92
C ARG A 47 31.10 3.03 -0.72
N ASP A 48 31.65 4.14 -1.18
CA ASP A 48 31.03 5.46 -1.07
C ASP A 48 29.79 5.55 -1.97
N GLU A 49 29.85 4.98 -3.18
CA GLU A 49 28.68 4.86 -4.07
C GLU A 49 27.57 4.00 -3.45
N VAL A 50 27.91 2.84 -2.88
CA VAL A 50 26.93 1.98 -2.17
C VAL A 50 26.32 2.72 -0.97
N ARG A 51 27.11 3.53 -0.23
CA ARG A 51 26.59 4.33 0.87
C ARG A 51 25.63 5.41 0.39
N LEU A 52 25.98 6.11 -0.70
CA LEU A 52 25.14 7.12 -1.33
C LEU A 52 23.83 6.50 -1.86
N LEU A 53 23.91 5.39 -2.58
CA LEU A 53 22.73 4.66 -3.10
C LEU A 53 21.84 4.19 -1.96
N ARG A 54 22.39 3.70 -0.86
CA ARG A 54 21.60 3.29 0.31
C ARG A 54 20.87 4.50 0.91
N GLY A 55 21.53 5.65 1.03
CA GLY A 55 20.90 6.90 1.49
C GLY A 55 19.75 7.33 0.59
N MET A 56 19.94 7.32 -0.73
CA MET A 56 18.86 7.63 -1.69
C MET A 56 17.70 6.63 -1.63
N VAL A 57 17.97 5.34 -1.42
CA VAL A 57 16.91 4.32 -1.24
C VAL A 57 16.12 4.57 0.05
N GLU A 58 16.77 4.95 1.13
CA GLU A 58 16.11 5.28 2.41
C GLU A 58 15.26 6.55 2.27
N GLU A 59 15.75 7.58 1.60
CA GLU A 59 15.03 8.81 1.31
C GLU A 59 13.81 8.55 0.43
N LEU A 60 13.97 7.84 -0.68
CA LEU A 60 12.86 7.44 -1.57
C LEU A 60 11.82 6.57 -0.83
N LYS A 61 12.28 5.70 0.06
CA LYS A 61 11.38 4.88 0.89
C LYS A 61 10.57 5.75 1.85
N TYR A 62 11.20 6.77 2.43
CA TYR A 62 10.53 7.73 3.32
C TYR A 62 9.53 8.58 2.54
N GLU A 63 9.91 9.13 1.38
CA GLU A 63 9.01 9.88 0.50
C GLU A 63 7.84 9.04 0.03
N LEU A 64 8.09 7.79 -0.38
CA LEU A 64 7.04 6.85 -0.76
C LEU A 64 6.07 6.58 0.39
N GLN A 65 6.59 6.51 1.61
CA GLN A 65 5.77 6.32 2.81
C GLN A 65 4.90 7.54 3.09
N GLN A 66 5.45 8.76 2.94
CA GLN A 66 4.68 10.01 3.04
C GLN A 66 3.60 10.14 1.98
N VAL A 67 3.92 9.83 0.72
CA VAL A 67 2.95 9.87 -0.39
C VAL A 67 1.83 8.86 -0.15
N LYS A 68 2.17 7.64 0.29
CA LYS A 68 1.17 6.64 0.66
C LYS A 68 0.29 7.11 1.81
N GLN A 69 0.85 7.77 2.82
CA GLN A 69 0.10 8.29 3.95
C GLN A 69 -0.88 9.37 3.51
N ARG A 70 -0.43 10.36 2.71
CA ARG A 70 -1.31 11.41 2.16
C ARG A 70 -2.42 10.83 1.28
N GLN A 71 -2.07 9.91 0.39
CA GLN A 71 -3.05 9.24 -0.47
C GLN A 71 -4.10 8.49 0.36
N LEU A 72 -3.70 7.97 1.49
CA LEU A 72 -4.55 7.29 2.45
C LEU A 72 -5.50 8.24 3.16
N ASP A 73 -4.97 9.37 3.62
CA ASP A 73 -5.74 10.43 4.29
C ASP A 73 -6.75 11.04 3.30
N ASP A 74 -6.35 11.26 2.04
CA ASP A 74 -7.24 11.72 0.96
C ASP A 74 -8.37 10.70 0.70
N TYR A 75 -8.08 9.39 0.70
CA TYR A 75 -9.10 8.36 0.53
C TYR A 75 -10.07 8.28 1.71
N LEU A 76 -9.59 8.47 2.93
CA LEU A 76 -10.46 8.50 4.12
C LEU A 76 -11.35 9.76 4.14
N ASP A 77 -10.85 10.89 3.66
CA ASP A 77 -11.66 12.12 3.56
C ASP A 77 -12.76 11.96 2.49
N ILE A 78 -12.43 11.41 1.34
CA ILE A 78 -13.39 11.10 0.28
C ILE A 78 -14.46 10.10 0.78
N ASP A 79 -14.05 9.05 1.45
CA ASP A 79 -14.96 8.03 2.00
C ASP A 79 -15.90 8.63 3.06
N ARG A 80 -15.36 9.51 3.92
CA ARG A 80 -16.17 10.24 4.93
C ARG A 80 -17.17 11.18 4.27
N ARG A 81 -16.79 11.88 3.20
CA ARG A 81 -17.68 12.81 2.48
C ARG A 81 -18.76 12.06 1.70
N LEU A 82 -18.46 10.93 1.08
CA LEU A 82 -19.44 10.08 0.43
C LEU A 82 -20.45 9.51 1.44
N GLY A 83 -20.00 9.07 2.61
CA GLY A 83 -20.88 8.60 3.68
C GLY A 83 -21.79 9.71 4.26
N SER A 84 -21.36 10.97 4.24
CA SER A 84 -22.22 12.09 4.68
C SER A 84 -23.20 12.54 3.60
N GLN A 85 -22.85 12.49 2.32
CA GLN A 85 -23.77 12.82 1.22
C GLN A 85 -24.91 11.79 1.09
N ALA A 86 -24.64 10.51 1.30
CA ALA A 86 -25.67 9.48 1.28
C ALA A 86 -26.71 9.65 2.40
N LEU A 87 -26.33 10.29 3.52
CA LEU A 87 -27.24 10.62 4.62
C LEU A 87 -28.07 11.87 4.35
N ASP A 88 -27.54 12.86 3.59
CA ASP A 88 -28.25 14.09 3.27
C ASP A 88 -29.30 13.89 2.16
N GLU A 89 -29.05 13.03 1.16
CA GLU A 89 -30.04 12.74 0.11
C GLU A 89 -31.23 11.94 0.63
N ASN A 90 -31.07 11.13 1.66
CA ASN A 90 -32.16 10.38 2.29
C ASN A 90 -32.96 11.21 3.30
N SER A 91 -32.45 12.37 3.72
CA SER A 91 -33.13 13.25 4.66
C SER A 91 -34.07 14.27 3.99
N ALA A 92 -33.97 14.45 2.67
CA ALA A 92 -34.73 15.48 1.96
C ALA A 92 -36.14 15.06 1.53
N ASP A 93 -36.52 13.80 1.57
CA ASP A 93 -37.79 13.31 1.06
C ASP A 93 -38.84 12.88 2.11
N PHE A 94 -38.54 13.06 3.40
CA PHE A 94 -39.49 12.74 4.49
C PHE A 94 -40.07 13.95 5.25
N GLY A 95 -39.90 15.16 4.71
CA GLY A 95 -40.24 16.41 5.38
C GLY A 95 -41.49 17.14 4.89
N SER A 96 -42.49 16.50 4.27
CA SER A 96 -43.70 17.22 3.89
C SER A 96 -44.94 16.32 3.84
N LEU A 97 -45.44 15.92 4.99
CA LEU A 97 -46.87 15.70 5.23
C LEU A 97 -47.18 16.13 6.66
N ALA A 98 -47.70 17.35 6.73
CA ALA A 98 -48.06 18.03 7.95
C ALA A 98 -49.13 17.30 8.75
N ALA A 99 -48.96 17.38 10.04
CA ALA A 99 -49.89 17.00 11.07
C ALA A 99 -51.18 17.78 11.02
N GLU A 100 -52.28 17.09 11.19
CA GLU A 100 -53.48 17.65 11.82
C GLU A 100 -53.81 16.80 13.06
N PRO A 101 -54.17 17.41 14.19
CA PRO A 101 -54.41 16.70 15.44
C PRO A 101 -55.88 16.37 15.58
N LEU A 102 -56.27 15.15 15.80
CA LEU A 102 -57.57 14.78 16.35
C LEU A 102 -57.47 14.10 17.68
N ASN A 103 -58.08 14.77 18.56
CA ASN A 103 -58.35 14.60 19.99
C ASN A 103 -59.21 13.38 20.33
N GLY A 104 -58.88 12.70 21.41
CA GLY A 104 -59.93 12.27 22.37
C GLY A 104 -60.25 10.81 22.50
N GLY A 105 -59.84 10.24 23.63
CA GLY A 105 -60.67 9.41 24.48
C GLY A 105 -60.46 7.89 24.48
N PRO A 106 -60.82 7.25 25.58
CA PRO A 106 -59.99 6.17 26.16
C PRO A 106 -60.68 4.80 26.19
N LEU A 107 -59.84 3.79 26.50
CA LEU A 107 -60.17 2.48 27.17
C LEU A 107 -60.98 1.44 26.38
N ALA A 108 -60.38 0.30 26.14
CA ALA A 108 -60.82 -0.98 26.76
C ALA A 108 -59.89 -2.13 26.37
N GLN A 109 -59.74 -2.92 27.32
CA GLN A 109 -58.97 -4.13 27.51
C GLN A 109 -59.72 -5.34 26.88
N GLU A 110 -58.97 -6.40 26.60
CA GLU A 110 -59.33 -7.80 26.48
C GLU A 110 -59.31 -8.44 25.08
N GLY A 111 -58.59 -9.60 25.05
CA GLY A 111 -58.87 -10.67 24.13
C GLY A 111 -57.65 -11.38 23.60
N ILE A 112 -57.11 -12.35 24.38
CA ILE A 112 -56.20 -13.39 23.91
C ILE A 112 -56.99 -14.29 22.96
N ASP A 113 -56.56 -14.46 21.72
CA ASP A 113 -56.79 -15.73 21.03
C ASP A 113 -55.65 -16.01 20.02
N GLY A 114 -55.15 -17.26 20.10
CA GLY A 114 -54.05 -17.74 19.33
C GLY A 114 -54.46 -18.12 17.95
N SER A 115 -53.72 -17.68 16.99
CA SER A 115 -53.62 -18.33 15.69
C SER A 115 -52.19 -18.24 15.19
N ILE A 116 -51.53 -19.40 15.17
CA ILE A 116 -50.22 -19.61 14.57
C ILE A 116 -50.48 -19.70 13.06
N ASP A 117 -50.32 -18.58 12.35
CA ASP A 117 -50.22 -18.61 10.91
C ASP A 117 -48.77 -18.44 10.52
N GLY A 118 -48.23 -19.41 9.77
CA GLY A 118 -46.84 -19.44 9.30
C GLY A 118 -46.55 -18.35 8.28
N GLY A 119 -46.36 -17.14 8.77
CA GLY A 119 -45.78 -16.06 8.00
C GLY A 119 -44.27 -16.27 7.92
N ALA A 120 -43.77 -16.53 6.73
CA ALA A 120 -42.33 -16.38 6.45
C ALA A 120 -41.93 -15.00 6.90
N THR A 121 -41.30 -14.93 8.07
CA THR A 121 -40.64 -13.69 8.51
C THR A 121 -39.54 -13.41 7.51
N ASP A 122 -39.82 -12.45 6.66
CA ASP A 122 -38.85 -11.75 5.86
C ASP A 122 -37.83 -11.14 6.87
N PHE A 123 -36.75 -11.92 7.13
CA PHE A 123 -35.57 -11.45 7.85
C PHE A 123 -34.72 -10.54 6.95
N SER A 124 -35.36 -9.64 6.26
CA SER A 124 -34.74 -8.39 5.85
C SER A 124 -34.68 -7.50 7.11
N SER A 125 -33.93 -7.96 8.11
CA SER A 125 -33.53 -7.10 9.21
C SER A 125 -32.72 -5.98 8.55
N ALA A 126 -33.26 -4.77 8.59
CA ALA A 126 -32.56 -3.56 8.21
C ALA A 126 -31.23 -3.59 8.97
N VAL A 127 -30.16 -4.01 8.27
CA VAL A 127 -28.83 -4.05 8.85
C VAL A 127 -28.52 -2.59 9.13
N ASP A 128 -28.35 -2.26 10.40
CA ASP A 128 -28.05 -0.89 10.83
C ASP A 128 -26.81 -0.40 10.06
N GLU A 129 -27.00 0.63 9.26
CA GLU A 129 -25.97 1.19 8.39
C GLU A 129 -24.73 1.63 9.17
N GLY A 130 -24.94 2.05 10.43
CA GLY A 130 -23.86 2.35 11.37
C GLY A 130 -23.00 1.13 11.67
N THR A 131 -23.58 -0.04 11.80
CA THR A 131 -22.86 -1.31 12.00
C THR A 131 -22.06 -1.69 10.76
N VAL A 132 -22.65 -1.57 9.55
CA VAL A 132 -21.97 -1.83 8.27
C VAL A 132 -20.73 -0.95 8.12
N LYS A 133 -20.89 0.33 8.39
CA LYS A 133 -19.80 1.32 8.36
C LYS A 133 -18.70 0.96 9.35
N THR A 134 -19.05 0.67 10.58
CA THR A 134 -18.08 0.33 11.64
C THR A 134 -17.30 -0.93 11.32
N ASP A 135 -17.96 -1.97 10.79
CA ASP A 135 -17.31 -3.21 10.37
C ASP A 135 -16.31 -2.94 9.22
N TYR A 136 -16.69 -2.13 8.22
CA TYR A 136 -15.81 -1.72 7.12
C TYR A 136 -14.63 -0.88 7.62
N GLU A 137 -14.86 0.14 8.43
CA GLU A 137 -13.82 1.00 9.00
C GLU A 137 -12.84 0.19 9.87
N THR A 138 -13.34 -0.77 10.63
CA THR A 138 -12.49 -1.68 11.42
C THR A 138 -11.61 -2.52 10.51
N ALA A 139 -12.16 -3.08 9.45
CA ALA A 139 -11.43 -3.88 8.48
C ALA A 139 -10.36 -3.04 7.74
N SER A 140 -10.73 -1.87 7.25
CA SER A 140 -9.81 -0.97 6.54
C SER A 140 -8.73 -0.41 7.47
N ASN A 141 -9.05 -0.04 8.72
CA ASN A 141 -8.07 0.44 9.70
C ASN A 141 -7.00 -0.60 10.06
N LYS A 142 -7.29 -1.91 10.00
CA LYS A 142 -6.27 -2.96 10.15
C LYS A 142 -5.17 -2.80 9.10
N LEU A 143 -5.54 -2.53 7.85
CA LEU A 143 -4.59 -2.28 6.78
C LEU A 143 -3.86 -0.94 6.98
N LEU A 144 -4.62 0.12 7.20
CA LEU A 144 -4.16 1.49 7.11
C LEU A 144 -3.35 1.93 8.33
N LYS A 145 -3.79 1.59 9.52
CA LYS A 145 -3.16 1.96 10.79
C LYS A 145 -2.36 0.82 11.40
N GLY A 146 -2.91 -0.40 11.33
CA GLY A 146 -2.31 -1.58 11.94
C GLY A 146 -1.20 -2.22 11.11
N ARG A 147 -1.13 -1.93 9.80
CA ARG A 147 -0.27 -2.65 8.84
C ARG A 147 -0.46 -4.16 8.87
N ASP A 148 -1.61 -4.61 9.37
CA ASP A 148 -2.02 -6.00 9.44
C ASP A 148 -2.70 -6.38 8.13
N ILE A 149 -1.87 -6.71 7.13
CA ILE A 149 -2.33 -7.02 5.76
C ILE A 149 -3.22 -8.26 5.77
N GLU A 150 -2.84 -9.28 6.52
CA GLU A 150 -3.57 -10.55 6.56
C GLU A 150 -4.89 -10.41 7.33
N GLY A 151 -4.87 -9.79 8.50
CA GLY A 151 -6.07 -9.51 9.28
C GLY A 151 -7.04 -8.58 8.59
N ALA A 152 -6.54 -7.62 7.79
CA ALA A 152 -7.36 -6.75 6.95
C ALA A 152 -8.04 -7.55 5.82
N ALA A 153 -7.31 -8.44 5.14
CA ALA A 153 -7.88 -9.27 4.08
C ALA A 153 -9.01 -10.16 4.62
N ILE A 154 -8.80 -10.78 5.78
CA ILE A 154 -9.82 -11.61 6.43
C ILE A 154 -11.05 -10.76 6.80
N ALA A 155 -10.85 -9.61 7.43
CA ALA A 155 -11.93 -8.75 7.87
C ALA A 155 -12.74 -8.16 6.70
N LEU A 156 -12.07 -7.76 5.60
CA LEU A 156 -12.73 -7.28 4.38
C LEU A 156 -13.54 -8.39 3.69
N LYS A 157 -13.04 -9.62 3.64
CA LYS A 157 -13.80 -10.78 3.12
C LYS A 157 -15.05 -11.04 3.94
N LEU A 158 -14.94 -11.05 5.26
CA LEU A 158 -16.08 -11.22 6.17
C LEU A 158 -17.09 -10.08 6.00
N HIS A 159 -16.62 -8.84 5.80
CA HIS A 159 -17.51 -7.72 5.51
C HIS A 159 -18.29 -7.94 4.21
N LEU A 160 -17.64 -8.37 3.13
CA LEU A 160 -18.29 -8.64 1.85
C LEU A 160 -19.28 -9.81 1.92
N GLU A 161 -18.97 -10.83 2.70
CA GLU A 161 -19.85 -11.98 2.93
C GLU A 161 -21.11 -11.57 3.71
N LYS A 162 -20.94 -10.73 4.75
CA LYS A 162 -22.01 -10.27 5.61
C LYS A 162 -22.87 -9.18 4.95
N TYR A 163 -22.25 -8.32 4.11
CA TYR A 163 -22.88 -7.15 3.51
C TYR A 163 -22.60 -7.05 2.00
N PRO A 164 -23.09 -7.99 1.19
CA PRO A 164 -22.71 -8.08 -0.23
C PRO A 164 -23.17 -6.90 -1.09
N THR A 165 -24.16 -6.13 -0.63
CA THR A 165 -24.75 -5.00 -1.37
C THR A 165 -24.63 -3.67 -0.62
N SER A 166 -23.71 -3.57 0.34
CA SER A 166 -23.52 -2.33 1.09
C SER A 166 -22.87 -1.22 0.25
N ALA A 167 -23.01 0.02 0.69
CA ALA A 167 -22.31 1.17 0.09
C ALA A 167 -20.77 1.02 0.12
N TYR A 168 -20.24 0.16 0.99
CA TYR A 168 -18.81 -0.09 1.16
C TYR A 168 -18.29 -1.28 0.35
N THR A 169 -19.16 -2.04 -0.35
CA THR A 169 -18.78 -3.24 -1.11
C THR A 169 -17.69 -2.96 -2.14
N ALA A 170 -17.85 -1.91 -2.94
CA ALA A 170 -16.84 -1.54 -3.94
C ALA A 170 -15.51 -1.12 -3.31
N ASN A 171 -15.55 -0.39 -2.19
CA ASN A 171 -14.36 -0.01 -1.43
C ASN A 171 -13.65 -1.23 -0.84
N ALA A 172 -14.40 -2.19 -0.29
CA ALA A 172 -13.87 -3.42 0.26
C ALA A 172 -13.18 -4.27 -0.83
N HIS A 173 -13.78 -4.41 -2.01
CA HIS A 173 -13.15 -5.05 -3.17
C HIS A 173 -11.89 -4.32 -3.62
N TYR A 174 -11.88 -2.99 -3.61
CA TYR A 174 -10.70 -2.20 -3.96
C TYR A 174 -9.53 -2.51 -3.03
N TRP A 175 -9.75 -2.48 -1.71
CA TRP A 175 -8.72 -2.79 -0.73
C TRP A 175 -8.24 -4.24 -0.80
N LEU A 176 -9.13 -5.19 -1.05
CA LEU A 176 -8.74 -6.57 -1.30
C LEU A 176 -7.86 -6.69 -2.54
N GLY A 177 -8.19 -5.98 -3.63
CA GLY A 177 -7.37 -5.94 -4.82
C GLY A 177 -5.96 -5.40 -4.53
N GLU A 178 -5.84 -4.32 -3.77
CA GLU A 178 -4.54 -3.76 -3.34
C GLU A 178 -3.75 -4.76 -2.47
N ILE A 179 -4.42 -5.40 -1.52
CA ILE A 179 -3.79 -6.44 -0.67
C ILE A 179 -3.27 -7.60 -1.53
N TYR A 180 -4.07 -8.09 -2.46
CA TYR A 180 -3.66 -9.17 -3.34
C TYR A 180 -2.46 -8.80 -4.23
N LEU A 181 -2.39 -7.56 -4.72
CA LEU A 181 -1.20 -7.07 -5.44
C LEU A 181 0.05 -7.06 -4.54
N LEU A 182 -0.09 -6.66 -3.28
CA LEU A 182 1.02 -6.70 -2.31
C LEU A 182 1.50 -8.13 -2.06
N GLN A 183 0.57 -9.10 -2.08
CA GLN A 183 0.83 -10.52 -1.88
C GLN A 183 1.26 -11.26 -3.17
N ARG A 184 1.37 -10.56 -4.30
CA ARG A 184 1.66 -11.15 -5.63
C ARG A 184 0.60 -12.15 -6.09
N GLN A 185 -0.62 -11.99 -5.63
CA GLN A 185 -1.79 -12.79 -6.02
C GLN A 185 -2.56 -12.06 -7.13
N ASP A 186 -1.90 -11.87 -8.28
CA ASP A 186 -2.38 -11.00 -9.35
C ASP A 186 -3.75 -11.41 -9.90
N GLU A 187 -4.06 -12.72 -9.91
CA GLU A 187 -5.36 -13.22 -10.37
C GLU A 187 -6.50 -12.83 -9.40
N LEU A 188 -6.29 -12.91 -8.10
CA LEU A 188 -7.29 -12.47 -7.11
C LEU A 188 -7.46 -10.95 -7.11
N ALA A 189 -6.37 -10.22 -7.32
CA ALA A 189 -6.40 -8.77 -7.51
C ALA A 189 -7.23 -8.41 -8.75
N ARG A 190 -6.98 -9.09 -9.88
CA ARG A 190 -7.73 -8.91 -11.11
C ARG A 190 -9.22 -9.13 -10.90
N GLN A 191 -9.60 -10.22 -10.24
CA GLN A 191 -11.00 -10.52 -9.93
C GLN A 191 -11.66 -9.42 -9.09
N SER A 192 -10.96 -8.95 -8.03
CA SER A 192 -11.47 -7.91 -7.15
C SER A 192 -11.70 -6.59 -7.89
N PHE A 193 -10.76 -6.15 -8.73
CA PHE A 193 -10.93 -4.92 -9.52
C PHE A 193 -11.98 -5.09 -10.64
N THR A 194 -12.09 -6.27 -11.25
CA THR A 194 -13.12 -6.56 -12.27
C THR A 194 -14.51 -6.47 -11.65
N THR A 195 -14.72 -6.99 -10.45
CA THR A 195 -16.00 -6.88 -9.73
C THR A 195 -16.43 -5.41 -9.58
N ILE A 196 -15.50 -4.51 -9.27
CA ILE A 196 -15.80 -3.07 -9.14
C ILE A 196 -16.26 -2.49 -10.48
N VAL A 197 -15.52 -2.77 -11.56
CA VAL A 197 -15.82 -2.21 -12.88
C VAL A 197 -17.14 -2.72 -13.44
N GLU A 198 -17.48 -4.00 -13.21
CA GLU A 198 -18.66 -4.66 -13.75
C GLU A 198 -19.91 -4.44 -12.89
N GLN A 199 -19.78 -4.54 -11.56
CA GLN A 199 -20.94 -4.52 -10.66
C GLN A 199 -21.19 -3.13 -10.06
N HIS A 200 -20.18 -2.25 -10.04
CA HIS A 200 -20.28 -0.90 -9.48
C HIS A 200 -19.81 0.18 -10.46
N PRO A 201 -20.36 0.25 -11.70
CA PRO A 201 -19.81 1.09 -12.79
C PRO A 201 -19.81 2.58 -12.50
N ASN A 202 -20.65 3.04 -11.60
CA ASN A 202 -20.73 4.46 -11.20
C ASN A 202 -19.91 4.79 -9.96
N HIS A 203 -19.23 3.81 -9.36
CA HIS A 203 -18.47 4.04 -8.13
C HIS A 203 -17.16 4.79 -8.41
N PRO A 204 -16.74 5.74 -7.56
CA PRO A 204 -15.49 6.50 -7.74
C PRO A 204 -14.24 5.64 -7.95
N LYS A 205 -14.19 4.46 -7.37
CA LYS A 205 -13.05 3.52 -7.51
C LYS A 205 -12.94 2.83 -8.88
N VAL A 206 -13.91 3.01 -9.78
CA VAL A 206 -13.90 2.38 -11.12
C VAL A 206 -12.68 2.81 -11.92
N MET A 207 -12.32 4.09 -11.91
CA MET A 207 -11.18 4.59 -12.70
C MET A 207 -9.84 4.11 -12.13
N ASP A 208 -9.70 4.08 -10.82
CA ASP A 208 -8.54 3.47 -10.18
C ASP A 208 -8.44 1.97 -10.48
N SER A 209 -9.58 1.27 -10.46
CA SER A 209 -9.64 -0.16 -10.79
C SER A 209 -9.27 -0.44 -12.25
N ASN A 210 -9.74 0.39 -13.20
CA ASN A 210 -9.32 0.32 -14.59
C ASN A 210 -7.80 0.50 -14.74
N PHE A 211 -7.21 1.45 -14.04
CA PHE A 211 -5.76 1.65 -14.05
C PHE A 211 -5.01 0.41 -13.51
N LYS A 212 -5.49 -0.19 -12.40
CA LYS A 212 -4.88 -1.40 -11.82
C LYS A 212 -5.04 -2.60 -12.75
N LEU A 213 -6.22 -2.81 -13.33
CA LEU A 213 -6.45 -3.85 -14.35
C LEU A 213 -5.54 -3.68 -15.55
N GLY A 214 -5.37 -2.46 -16.06
CA GLY A 214 -4.47 -2.18 -17.15
C GLY A 214 -3.03 -2.60 -16.85
N LYS A 215 -2.54 -2.31 -15.65
CA LYS A 215 -1.21 -2.75 -15.21
C LYS A 215 -1.09 -4.27 -15.08
N ILE A 216 -2.11 -4.94 -14.51
CA ILE A 216 -2.13 -6.39 -14.37
C ILE A 216 -2.11 -7.06 -15.76
N TYR A 217 -2.97 -6.64 -16.68
CA TYR A 217 -3.00 -7.19 -18.03
C TYR A 217 -1.71 -6.94 -18.81
N PHE A 218 -1.05 -5.80 -18.60
CA PHE A 218 0.25 -5.53 -19.18
C PHE A 218 1.33 -6.51 -18.67
N GLN A 219 1.37 -6.77 -17.36
CA GLN A 219 2.27 -7.75 -16.76
C GLN A 219 2.01 -9.17 -17.27
N LEU A 220 0.77 -9.50 -17.61
CA LEU A 220 0.38 -10.78 -18.21
C LEU A 220 0.66 -10.84 -19.72
N GLY A 221 1.23 -9.80 -20.33
CA GLY A 221 1.49 -9.73 -21.78
C GLY A 221 0.24 -9.51 -22.63
N GLN A 222 -0.92 -9.25 -22.01
CA GLN A 222 -2.17 -9.02 -22.71
C GLN A 222 -2.35 -7.54 -23.08
N ASN A 223 -1.46 -7.06 -23.96
CA ASN A 223 -1.29 -5.64 -24.26
C ASN A 223 -2.55 -4.94 -24.77
N ASN A 224 -3.40 -5.63 -25.57
CA ASN A 224 -4.63 -5.04 -26.09
C ASN A 224 -5.64 -4.75 -24.96
N LEU A 225 -5.81 -5.69 -24.02
CA LEU A 225 -6.67 -5.50 -22.86
C LEU A 225 -6.09 -4.42 -21.92
N ALA A 226 -4.78 -4.49 -21.68
CA ALA A 226 -4.07 -3.50 -20.88
C ALA A 226 -4.30 -2.08 -21.37
N ARG A 227 -4.10 -1.86 -22.67
CA ARG A 227 -4.33 -0.55 -23.32
C ARG A 227 -5.78 -0.10 -23.13
N GLY A 228 -6.78 -0.95 -23.40
CA GLY A 228 -8.19 -0.60 -23.27
C GLY A 228 -8.59 -0.16 -21.86
N PHE A 229 -8.07 -0.84 -20.83
CA PHE A 229 -8.30 -0.44 -19.44
C PHE A 229 -7.58 0.85 -19.07
N LEU A 230 -6.34 1.04 -19.53
CA LEU A 230 -5.57 2.27 -19.30
C LEU A 230 -6.20 3.48 -20.00
N GLU A 231 -6.69 3.34 -21.22
CA GLU A 231 -7.38 4.40 -21.94
C GLU A 231 -8.67 4.84 -21.22
N LYS A 232 -9.45 3.89 -20.66
CA LYS A 232 -10.61 4.21 -19.83
C LYS A 232 -10.20 5.01 -18.58
N ALA A 233 -9.12 4.62 -17.92
CA ALA A 233 -8.61 5.35 -16.77
C ALA A 233 -8.06 6.73 -17.16
N ALA A 234 -7.38 6.86 -18.30
CA ALA A 234 -6.86 8.14 -18.81
C ALA A 234 -7.96 9.11 -19.25
N ALA A 235 -9.10 8.60 -19.70
CA ALA A 235 -10.25 9.43 -20.09
C ALA A 235 -10.99 10.04 -18.88
N SER A 236 -10.63 9.66 -17.65
CA SER A 236 -11.21 10.22 -16.43
C SER A 236 -10.63 11.61 -16.10
N SER A 237 -11.08 12.20 -15.02
CA SER A 237 -10.51 13.42 -14.46
C SER A 237 -9.68 13.11 -13.21
N GLY A 238 -8.66 13.93 -12.93
CA GLY A 238 -7.87 13.85 -11.72
C GLY A 238 -6.57 13.04 -11.82
N GLY A 239 -6.01 12.68 -10.67
CA GLY A 239 -4.66 12.12 -10.58
C GLY A 239 -4.50 10.75 -11.23
N VAL A 240 -5.56 9.94 -11.34
CA VAL A 240 -5.52 8.64 -11.99
C VAL A 240 -5.36 8.77 -13.50
N ALA A 241 -6.01 9.77 -14.12
CA ALA A 241 -5.90 10.03 -15.55
C ALA A 241 -4.45 10.31 -15.96
N SER A 242 -3.77 11.20 -15.23
CA SER A 242 -2.35 11.53 -15.49
C SER A 242 -1.44 10.30 -15.31
N LYS A 243 -1.70 9.47 -14.30
CA LYS A 243 -0.94 8.22 -14.08
C LYS A 243 -1.16 7.22 -15.22
N ALA A 244 -2.40 7.07 -15.70
CA ALA A 244 -2.74 6.17 -16.78
C ALA A 244 -2.14 6.64 -18.09
N GLN A 245 -2.22 7.94 -18.40
CA GLN A 245 -1.60 8.52 -19.59
C GLN A 245 -0.08 8.33 -19.57
N SER A 246 0.58 8.67 -18.47
CA SER A 246 2.04 8.46 -18.33
C SER A 246 2.43 6.98 -18.48
N TYR A 247 1.58 6.06 -18.03
CA TYR A 247 1.84 4.64 -18.20
C TYR A 247 1.67 4.18 -19.64
N LEU A 248 0.65 4.69 -20.36
CA LEU A 248 0.47 4.46 -21.79
C LEU A 248 1.66 4.97 -22.59
N ASP A 249 2.05 6.22 -22.40
CA ASP A 249 3.15 6.85 -23.14
C ASP A 249 4.50 6.13 -22.97
N LYS A 250 4.68 5.48 -21.80
CA LYS A 250 5.92 4.77 -21.48
C LYS A 250 5.98 3.35 -22.02
N ASN A 251 4.84 2.67 -22.16
CA ASN A 251 4.83 1.22 -22.38
C ASN A 251 4.18 0.80 -23.71
N PHE A 252 3.51 1.72 -24.40
CA PHE A 252 2.80 1.50 -25.66
C PHE A 252 3.16 2.50 -26.74
#